data_a721f98b3a52f3772f7ba9c295fe9100
#
_entry.id   a721f98b3a52f3772f7ba9c295fe9100
#
_cell.length_a   1.000
_cell.length_b   1.000
_cell.length_c   1.000
_cell.angle_alpha   90.00
_cell.angle_beta   90.00
_cell.angle_gamma   90.00
#
_symmetry.space_group_name_H-M   'P 1'
#
loop_
_entity.id
_entity.type
_entity.pdbx_description
1 polymer ?
#
loop_
_entity_poly.entity_id
_entity_poly.type
_entity_poly.pdbx_seq_one_letter_code
_entity_poly.pdbx_strand_id
1 'polypeptide(L)'
;MSVPAPVSDTLDTPLKQGKHRRIGVFDSGLGGLSVLRALHQYLPLAEMLYVADSGHAPYGEKDTAHIIARSEYITNFLLEQGAQAIVIACNTATAAAAQHLRARWPDVPIIGVEPGVKPAVTHSPSGRIGVLATPGTLAS
;
A
#
# COMPACT_ATOMS: atom_id res chain seq x y z
N MET A 1 -29.43 -9.18 9.44
CA MET A 1 -28.17 -8.80 8.76
C MET A 1 -27.01 -9.18 9.68
N SER A 2 -26.30 -10.26 9.35
CA SER A 2 -25.24 -10.81 10.20
C SER A 2 -23.92 -10.14 9.83
N VAL A 3 -23.30 -9.48 10.78
CA VAL A 3 -21.94 -8.93 10.64
C VAL A 3 -20.99 -10.13 10.57
N PRO A 4 -20.08 -10.21 9.60
CA PRO A 4 -19.10 -11.29 9.59
C PRO A 4 -18.23 -11.21 10.84
N ALA A 5 -17.98 -12.36 11.44
CA ALA A 5 -17.14 -12.52 12.62
C ALA A 5 -15.72 -11.98 12.36
N PRO A 6 -15.03 -11.43 13.36
CA PRO A 6 -13.67 -10.99 13.22
C PRO A 6 -12.77 -12.18 12.86
N VAL A 7 -11.91 -11.98 11.89
CA VAL A 7 -10.88 -12.95 11.50
C VAL A 7 -9.97 -13.17 12.70
N SER A 8 -10.01 -14.38 13.28
CA SER A 8 -9.27 -14.73 14.47
C SER A 8 -7.77 -14.81 14.21
N ASP A 9 -7.03 -14.09 15.00
CA ASP A 9 -5.74 -14.39 15.62
C ASP A 9 -4.83 -15.44 14.97
N THR A 10 -3.94 -14.97 14.09
CA THR A 10 -2.65 -15.63 13.86
C THR A 10 -1.49 -14.61 13.78
N LEU A 11 -1.56 -13.54 14.55
CA LEU A 11 -0.48 -12.54 14.68
C LEU A 11 0.10 -12.49 16.11
N ASP A 12 0.04 -13.61 16.86
CA ASP A 12 0.74 -13.75 18.13
C ASP A 12 2.20 -14.19 17.94
N THR A 13 2.98 -13.38 17.23
CA THR A 13 4.39 -13.32 17.53
C THR A 13 4.57 -12.15 18.50
N PRO A 14 5.03 -12.37 19.74
CA PRO A 14 5.25 -11.28 20.69
C PRO A 14 6.36 -10.39 20.13
N LEU A 15 5.97 -9.29 19.52
CA LEU A 15 6.89 -8.22 19.12
C LEU A 15 7.46 -7.64 20.43
N LYS A 16 8.79 -7.68 20.53
CA LYS A 16 9.57 -7.17 21.67
C LYS A 16 8.98 -5.84 22.15
N GLN A 17 8.45 -5.86 23.35
CA GLN A 17 7.93 -4.67 24.04
C GLN A 17 9.04 -3.60 24.08
N GLY A 18 8.77 -2.39 23.57
CA GLY A 18 9.62 -1.23 23.78
C GLY A 18 10.02 -0.37 22.58
N LYS A 19 9.74 -0.74 21.33
CA LYS A 19 9.93 0.16 20.17
C LYS A 19 8.59 0.49 19.53
N HIS A 20 8.30 1.79 19.40
CA HIS A 20 7.18 2.26 18.60
C HIS A 20 7.24 1.57 17.22
N ARG A 21 6.13 0.96 16.81
CA ARG A 21 6.04 0.32 15.48
C ARG A 21 6.09 1.43 14.44
N ARG A 22 7.09 1.38 13.57
CA ARG A 22 7.25 2.35 12.50
C ARG A 22 6.81 1.75 11.19
N ILE A 23 5.87 2.39 10.51
CA ILE A 23 5.31 1.95 9.23
C ILE A 23 5.70 2.98 8.17
N GLY A 24 6.38 2.51 7.12
CA GLY A 24 6.65 3.30 5.93
C GLY A 24 5.45 3.28 4.99
N VAL A 25 5.03 4.42 4.53
CA VAL A 25 3.92 4.57 3.57
C VAL A 25 4.41 5.42 2.41
N PHE A 26 4.18 4.99 1.18
CA PHE A 26 4.53 5.83 0.04
C PHE A 26 3.47 5.85 -1.06
N ASP A 27 3.45 6.93 -1.81
CA ASP A 27 2.64 7.15 -2.99
C ASP A 27 3.44 7.92 -4.04
N SER A 28 3.01 7.88 -5.29
CA SER A 28 3.56 8.72 -6.36
C SER A 28 3.28 10.21 -6.19
N GLY A 29 2.32 10.58 -5.34
CA GLY A 29 1.91 11.96 -5.11
C GLY A 29 1.27 12.16 -3.74
N LEU A 30 0.11 12.83 -3.70
CA LEU A 30 -0.57 13.17 -2.45
C LEU A 30 -1.84 12.32 -2.17
N GLY A 31 -2.27 11.49 -3.12
CA GLY A 31 -3.47 10.65 -2.99
C GLY A 31 -3.39 9.66 -1.83
N GLY A 32 -2.19 9.16 -1.58
CA GLY A 32 -1.90 8.24 -0.48
C GLY A 32 -2.10 8.81 0.93
N LEU A 33 -2.29 10.12 1.08
CA LEU A 33 -2.64 10.74 2.37
C LEU A 33 -3.99 10.23 2.91
N SER A 34 -4.91 9.83 2.04
CA SER A 34 -6.16 9.19 2.44
C SER A 34 -5.93 7.83 3.11
N VAL A 35 -5.00 7.05 2.57
CA VAL A 35 -4.56 5.77 3.14
C VAL A 35 -3.83 6.01 4.46
N LEU A 36 -2.91 6.98 4.50
CA LEU A 36 -2.19 7.36 5.72
C LEU A 36 -3.15 7.73 6.84
N ARG A 37 -4.18 8.53 6.53
CA ARG A 37 -5.23 8.91 7.50
C ARG A 37 -5.96 7.70 8.05
N ALA A 38 -6.34 6.76 7.19
CA ALA A 38 -7.00 5.53 7.61
C ALA A 38 -6.10 4.67 8.50
N LEU A 39 -4.83 4.49 8.11
CA LEU A 39 -3.85 3.78 8.92
C LEU A 39 -3.69 4.39 10.31
N HIS A 40 -3.59 5.71 10.40
CA HIS A 40 -3.48 6.41 11.69
C HIS A 40 -4.71 6.22 12.58
N GLN A 41 -5.91 6.12 12.00
CA GLN A 41 -7.14 5.84 12.75
C GLN A 41 -7.16 4.43 13.35
N TYR A 42 -6.68 3.42 12.60
CA TYR A 42 -6.67 2.02 13.04
C TYR A 42 -5.43 1.64 13.86
N LEU A 43 -4.34 2.37 13.71
CA LEU A 43 -3.05 2.11 14.35
C LEU A 43 -2.51 3.39 15.02
N PRO A 44 -3.24 3.97 16.00
CA PRO A 44 -2.90 5.28 16.56
C PRO A 44 -1.56 5.33 17.32
N LEU A 45 -1.03 4.16 17.72
CA LEU A 45 0.25 4.06 18.42
C LEU A 45 1.44 3.78 17.49
N ALA A 46 1.20 3.59 16.20
CA ALA A 46 2.27 3.40 15.24
C ALA A 46 2.81 4.75 14.73
N GLU A 47 4.13 4.82 14.63
CA GLU A 47 4.80 5.95 13.97
C GLU A 47 4.72 5.75 12.45
N MET A 48 4.24 6.76 11.74
CA MET A 48 4.07 6.71 10.29
C MET A 48 5.13 7.58 9.61
N LEU A 49 5.87 6.99 8.67
CA LEU A 49 6.76 7.70 7.75
C LEU A 49 6.10 7.75 6.38
N TYR A 50 5.81 8.92 5.87
CA TYR A 50 5.17 9.08 4.57
C TYR A 50 6.11 9.70 3.55
N VAL A 51 6.20 9.08 2.36
CA VAL A 51 6.95 9.60 1.21
C VAL A 51 5.98 9.83 0.05
N ALA A 52 5.90 11.07 -0.41
CA ALA A 52 5.26 11.45 -1.67
C ALA A 52 6.35 11.61 -2.74
N ASP A 53 6.37 10.73 -3.75
CA ASP A 53 7.36 10.80 -4.83
C ASP A 53 6.96 11.82 -5.92
N SER A 54 6.54 13.00 -5.48
CA SER A 54 5.94 14.05 -6.33
C SER A 54 6.86 14.53 -7.46
N GLY A 55 8.17 14.44 -7.27
CA GLY A 55 9.16 14.79 -8.30
C GLY A 55 9.18 13.82 -9.49
N HIS A 56 8.59 12.63 -9.35
CA HIS A 56 8.52 11.59 -10.38
C HIS A 56 7.07 11.27 -10.80
N ALA A 57 6.11 12.01 -10.24
CA ALA A 57 4.70 11.90 -10.62
C ALA A 57 4.47 12.44 -12.05
N PRO A 58 3.43 11.97 -12.77
CA PRO A 58 2.54 10.86 -12.41
C PRO A 58 3.10 9.50 -12.83
N TYR A 59 2.98 8.48 -11.99
CA TYR A 59 3.44 7.12 -12.30
C TYR A 59 2.66 6.45 -13.43
N GLY A 60 1.41 6.86 -13.66
CA GLY A 60 0.57 6.30 -14.72
C GLY A 60 1.11 6.50 -16.14
N GLU A 61 2.04 7.44 -16.33
CA GLU A 61 2.69 7.77 -17.60
C GLU A 61 4.11 7.16 -17.73
N LYS A 62 4.58 6.49 -16.69
CA LYS A 62 5.93 5.90 -16.63
C LYS A 62 5.90 4.42 -16.99
N ASP A 63 7.02 3.93 -17.51
CA ASP A 63 7.18 2.50 -17.74
C ASP A 63 7.32 1.73 -16.41
N THR A 64 7.05 0.43 -16.48
CA THR A 64 7.08 -0.45 -15.31
C THR A 64 8.47 -0.49 -14.65
N ALA A 65 9.53 -0.48 -15.44
CA ALA A 65 10.90 -0.52 -14.93
C ALA A 65 11.23 0.73 -14.10
N HIS A 66 10.79 1.91 -14.56
CA HIS A 66 10.95 3.15 -13.80
C HIS A 66 10.19 3.11 -12.49
N ILE A 67 8.92 2.64 -12.51
CA ILE A 67 8.09 2.54 -11.29
C ILE A 67 8.71 1.57 -10.28
N ILE A 68 9.22 0.42 -10.73
CA ILE A 68 9.91 -0.54 -9.89
C ILE A 68 11.15 0.10 -9.25
N ALA A 69 12.00 0.74 -10.05
CA ALA A 69 13.23 1.36 -9.54
C ALA A 69 12.93 2.46 -8.51
N ARG A 70 11.90 3.29 -8.74
CA ARG A 70 11.48 4.30 -7.77
C ARG A 70 10.94 3.67 -6.49
N SER A 71 10.10 2.64 -6.62
CA SER A 71 9.52 1.93 -5.48
C SER A 71 10.59 1.23 -4.64
N GLU A 72 11.61 0.64 -5.27
CA GLU A 72 12.77 0.09 -4.57
C GLU A 72 13.54 1.15 -3.78
N TYR A 73 13.85 2.27 -4.44
CA TYR A 73 14.58 3.37 -3.80
C TYR A 73 13.86 3.88 -2.55
N ILE A 74 12.54 4.12 -2.67
CA ILE A 74 11.72 4.64 -1.56
C ILE A 74 11.59 3.59 -0.45
N THR A 75 11.39 2.32 -0.82
CA THR A 75 11.30 1.21 0.16
C THR A 75 12.60 1.11 0.94
N ASN A 76 13.75 1.12 0.26
CA ASN A 76 15.06 1.08 0.93
C ASN A 76 15.23 2.27 1.90
N PHE A 77 14.92 3.48 1.44
CA PHE A 77 14.97 4.67 2.27
C PHE A 77 14.11 4.54 3.53
N LEU A 78 12.85 4.09 3.40
CA LEU A 78 11.95 3.91 4.54
C LEU A 78 12.47 2.86 5.53
N LEU A 79 13.03 1.76 5.04
CA LEU A 79 13.66 0.73 5.86
C LEU A 79 14.90 1.27 6.61
N GLU A 80 15.73 2.05 5.96
CA GLU A 80 16.88 2.74 6.59
C GLU A 80 16.44 3.71 7.68
N GLN A 81 15.25 4.33 7.52
CA GLN A 81 14.63 5.16 8.55
C GLN A 81 13.96 4.31 9.65
N GLY A 82 14.09 2.99 9.62
CA GLY A 82 13.61 2.07 10.65
C GLY A 82 12.17 1.63 10.49
N ALA A 83 11.56 1.77 9.30
CA ALA A 83 10.26 1.18 9.03
C ALA A 83 10.34 -0.36 9.15
N GLN A 84 9.34 -0.96 9.75
CA GLN A 84 9.23 -2.40 9.99
C GLN A 84 8.19 -3.06 9.07
N ALA A 85 7.39 -2.25 8.41
CA ALA A 85 6.43 -2.65 7.38
C ALA A 85 6.29 -1.52 6.36
N ILE A 86 5.93 -1.85 5.13
CA ILE A 86 5.76 -0.91 4.03
C ILE A 86 4.32 -0.99 3.51
N VAL A 87 3.71 0.17 3.33
CA VAL A 87 2.41 0.32 2.65
C VAL A 87 2.61 1.11 1.36
N ILE A 88 2.26 0.48 0.24
CA ILE A 88 2.24 1.11 -1.07
C ILE A 88 0.86 1.72 -1.25
N ALA A 89 0.74 3.02 -1.01
CA ALA A 89 -0.54 3.75 -1.06
C ALA A 89 -0.89 4.25 -2.48
N CYS A 90 -0.35 3.60 -3.49
CA CYS A 90 -0.51 3.92 -4.91
C CYS A 90 -0.93 2.67 -5.67
N ASN A 91 -2.10 2.71 -6.35
CA ASN A 91 -2.57 1.57 -7.16
C ASN A 91 -1.57 1.23 -8.29
N THR A 92 -1.06 2.25 -8.99
CA THR A 92 -0.10 2.06 -10.08
C THR A 92 1.20 1.42 -9.59
N ALA A 93 1.75 1.90 -8.47
CA ALA A 93 2.96 1.31 -7.88
C ALA A 93 2.69 -0.10 -7.34
N THR A 94 1.52 -0.35 -6.75
CA THR A 94 1.13 -1.69 -6.29
C THR A 94 1.13 -2.67 -7.44
N ALA A 95 0.44 -2.35 -8.53
CA ALA A 95 0.37 -3.20 -9.73
C ALA A 95 1.75 -3.50 -10.33
N ALA A 96 2.61 -2.47 -10.42
CA ALA A 96 3.91 -2.59 -11.05
C ALA A 96 4.99 -3.23 -10.15
N ALA A 97 5.00 -2.94 -8.86
CA ALA A 97 6.17 -3.18 -8.02
C ALA A 97 5.93 -4.08 -6.80
N ALA A 98 4.70 -4.31 -6.35
CA ALA A 98 4.48 -5.00 -5.08
C ALA A 98 5.09 -6.42 -5.03
N GLN A 99 4.96 -7.19 -6.10
CA GLN A 99 5.52 -8.54 -6.18
C GLN A 99 7.06 -8.52 -6.15
N HIS A 100 7.65 -7.59 -6.89
CA HIS A 100 9.09 -7.40 -6.94
C HIS A 100 9.66 -7.02 -5.57
N LEU A 101 9.02 -6.06 -4.88
CA LEU A 101 9.43 -5.62 -3.55
C LEU A 101 9.33 -6.76 -2.51
N ARG A 102 8.26 -7.55 -2.55
CA ARG A 102 8.09 -8.73 -1.68
C ARG A 102 9.18 -9.79 -1.91
N ALA A 103 9.59 -9.99 -3.15
CA ALA A 103 10.67 -10.92 -3.48
C ALA A 103 12.03 -10.42 -2.97
N ARG A 104 12.26 -9.10 -3.02
CA ARG A 104 13.52 -8.47 -2.59
C ARG A 104 13.65 -8.38 -1.06
N TRP A 105 12.55 -8.16 -0.36
CA TRP A 105 12.50 -8.08 1.12
C TRP A 105 11.49 -9.07 1.69
N PRO A 106 11.80 -10.39 1.67
CA PRO A 106 10.85 -11.42 2.06
C PRO A 106 10.44 -11.36 3.54
N ASP A 107 11.30 -10.81 4.39
CA ASP A 107 11.05 -10.69 5.83
C ASP A 107 10.32 -9.38 6.22
N VAL A 108 10.03 -8.50 5.26
CA VAL A 108 9.35 -7.23 5.48
C VAL A 108 7.91 -7.34 5.00
N PRO A 109 6.90 -7.11 5.86
CA PRO A 109 5.52 -7.00 5.41
C PRO A 109 5.34 -5.85 4.41
N ILE A 110 4.94 -6.17 3.18
CA ILE A 110 4.69 -5.19 2.11
C ILE A 110 3.25 -5.31 1.66
N ILE A 111 2.46 -4.29 1.95
CA ILE A 111 1.03 -4.20 1.70
C ILE A 111 0.79 -3.18 0.58
N GLY A 112 0.15 -3.60 -0.49
CA GLY A 112 -0.31 -2.70 -1.55
C GLY A 112 -1.81 -2.43 -1.43
N VAL A 113 -2.23 -1.23 -1.86
CA VAL A 113 -3.64 -0.93 -2.03
C VAL A 113 -4.14 -1.50 -3.36
N GLU A 114 -5.32 -2.09 -3.34
CA GLU A 114 -5.97 -2.62 -4.53
C GLU A 114 -7.21 -1.80 -4.89
N PRO A 115 -7.55 -1.65 -6.17
CA PRO A 115 -8.79 -1.01 -6.58
C PRO A 115 -10.01 -1.77 -6.04
N GLY A 116 -11.00 -1.04 -5.55
CA GLY A 116 -12.23 -1.60 -4.99
C GLY A 116 -13.21 -2.19 -6.04
N VAL A 117 -12.70 -2.76 -7.13
CA VAL A 117 -13.50 -3.28 -8.25
C VAL A 117 -14.39 -4.45 -7.81
N LYS A 118 -13.82 -5.45 -7.16
CA LYS A 118 -14.57 -6.63 -6.67
C LYS A 118 -15.73 -6.24 -5.74
N PRO A 119 -15.52 -5.50 -4.65
CA PRO A 119 -16.63 -5.07 -3.80
C PRO A 119 -17.62 -4.16 -4.54
N ALA A 120 -17.18 -3.29 -5.45
CA ALA A 120 -18.06 -2.44 -6.24
C ALA A 120 -19.00 -3.26 -7.11
N VAL A 121 -18.53 -4.29 -7.81
CA VAL A 121 -19.38 -5.20 -8.60
C VAL A 121 -20.38 -5.93 -7.71
N THR A 122 -19.92 -6.46 -6.57
CA THR A 122 -20.77 -7.21 -5.62
C THR A 122 -21.91 -6.35 -5.06
N HIS A 123 -21.66 -5.06 -4.83
CA HIS A 123 -22.65 -4.12 -4.26
C HIS A 123 -23.47 -3.40 -5.32
N SER A 124 -23.17 -3.53 -6.60
CA SER A 124 -23.93 -2.92 -7.69
C SER A 124 -25.19 -3.75 -8.00
N PRO A 125 -26.40 -3.19 -7.88
CA PRO A 125 -27.62 -3.93 -8.20
C PRO A 125 -27.71 -4.38 -9.66
N SER A 126 -27.05 -3.63 -10.57
CA SER A 126 -27.03 -3.94 -12.01
C SER A 126 -25.80 -4.76 -12.43
N GLY A 127 -24.83 -4.97 -11.54
CA GLY A 127 -23.51 -5.54 -11.87
C GLY A 127 -22.65 -4.64 -12.75
N ARG A 128 -23.10 -3.42 -13.07
CA ARG A 128 -22.37 -2.45 -13.90
C ARG A 128 -21.68 -1.43 -13.02
N ILE A 129 -20.40 -1.22 -13.26
CA ILE A 129 -19.58 -0.21 -12.57
C ILE A 129 -18.72 0.54 -13.59
N GLY A 130 -18.42 1.80 -13.29
CA GLY A 130 -17.41 2.57 -14.00
C GLY A 130 -16.08 2.52 -13.23
N VAL A 131 -14.98 2.32 -13.93
CA VAL A 131 -13.63 2.33 -13.34
C VAL A 131 -12.81 3.42 -14.01
N LEU A 132 -12.27 4.32 -13.19
CA LEU A 132 -11.28 5.32 -13.61
C LEU A 132 -9.95 4.95 -12.97
N ALA A 133 -8.98 4.57 -13.79
CA ALA A 133 -7.65 4.16 -13.35
C ALA A 133 -6.59 4.39 -14.43
N THR A 134 -5.32 4.30 -14.05
CA THR A 134 -4.21 4.33 -15.02
C THR A 134 -4.20 3.04 -15.86
N PRO A 135 -3.62 3.07 -17.09
CA PRO A 135 -3.51 1.87 -17.93
C PRO A 135 -2.87 0.68 -17.19
N GLY A 136 -1.80 0.91 -16.44
CA GLY A 136 -1.13 -0.16 -15.67
C GLY A 136 -2.02 -0.75 -14.58
N THR A 137 -2.87 0.05 -13.93
CA THR A 137 -3.84 -0.44 -12.94
C THR A 137 -4.98 -1.23 -13.60
N LEU A 138 -5.41 -0.85 -14.81
CA LEU A 138 -6.46 -1.57 -15.54
C LEU A 138 -5.99 -2.92 -16.09
N ALA A 139 -4.68 -3.08 -16.31
CA ALA A 139 -4.07 -4.29 -16.85
C ALA A 139 -3.60 -5.29 -15.77
N SER A 140 -3.75 -4.93 -14.49
CA SER A 140 -3.29 -5.74 -13.34
C SER A 140 -4.29 -6.80 -12.89
#